data_82fa51b896c4525065f347eac06e11ba
#
_entry.id   82fa51b896c4525065f347eac06e11ba
#
_cell.length_a   1.000
_cell.length_b   1.000
_cell.length_c   1.000
_cell.angle_alpha   90.00
_cell.angle_beta   90.00
_cell.angle_gamma   90.00
#
_symmetry.space_group_name_H-M   'P 1'
#
loop_
_entity.id
_entity.type
_entity.pdbx_description
1 polymer ?
#
loop_
_entity_poly.entity_id
_entity_poly.type
_entity_poly.pdbx_seq_one_letter_code
_entity_poly.pdbx_strand_id
1 'polypeptide(L)'
;MFIKKYLFLLLLIPLCVSAGIKNLSLQNAMKMLDKDNLELKISRFTEQMKAYEAKAARGHHYGKLDASVMGLRSNDAGNVFGFKLQSREANFGDFGFEDFITPLGAAMAGAPLDGGALLATQPDDLNYPEARNHYQTKLSYMLPVYTGGKLTEYGRITSAMHRMSQYDTQKLLNEKVFQTKKAFYDISLVSNYITNLSKIIKNIKRLESIVRTMKKEGYAQDIDLLEVQARKAEAESMYNQAKLNKDLAYQFLSFLLNTKVSSIKKVNDMAPIPHIDKTDVESNNIDIQKALLGLQITQMALNVEKANFLPTVGAFAEYGSADNEFWNEFRDKDSYTFGFQLNWNIFNGGIDAANLERAKVNYMMVQNQVDLAKSGIALKVKKLQTEILSNNADVKSFNKQLRFAKKVYENYRTRYKEGIVSISDVLIKQSKELEMLLQLLTAKNKRNTKIFELNNILNAGGNI
;
A
#
# COMPACT_ATOMS: atom_id res chain seq x y z
N MET A 1 0.05 56.52 -24.81
CA MET A 1 0.99 55.92 -25.77
C MET A 1 2.16 55.33 -24.96
N PHE A 2 2.01 54.11 -24.46
CA PHE A 2 3.08 53.34 -23.82
C PHE A 2 2.96 51.88 -24.23
N ILE A 3 3.85 51.47 -25.14
CA ILE A 3 3.97 50.12 -25.67
C ILE A 3 4.76 49.30 -24.63
N LYS A 4 4.10 48.34 -23.93
CA LYS A 4 4.78 47.33 -23.11
C LYS A 4 5.30 46.24 -23.99
N LYS A 5 6.63 46.14 -24.11
CA LYS A 5 7.37 45.02 -24.69
C LYS A 5 7.24 43.83 -23.73
N TYR A 6 6.52 42.79 -24.13
CA TYR A 6 6.58 41.46 -23.48
C TYR A 6 7.81 40.71 -23.99
N LEU A 7 8.80 40.60 -23.15
CA LEU A 7 9.97 39.76 -23.35
C LEU A 7 9.56 38.30 -23.08
N PHE A 8 9.38 37.51 -24.14
CA PHE A 8 9.12 36.08 -24.08
C PHE A 8 10.42 35.37 -23.68
N LEU A 9 10.58 35.09 -22.37
CA LEU A 9 11.68 34.29 -21.86
C LEU A 9 11.37 32.81 -22.19
N LEU A 10 11.89 32.31 -23.31
CA LEU A 10 11.88 30.92 -23.67
C LEU A 10 12.73 30.15 -22.65
N LEU A 11 12.09 29.54 -21.64
CA LEU A 11 12.70 28.59 -20.73
C LEU A 11 13.12 27.37 -21.55
N LEU A 12 14.36 27.33 -22.01
CA LEU A 12 15.04 26.13 -22.47
C LEU A 12 15.15 25.17 -21.28
N ILE A 13 14.13 24.30 -21.12
CA ILE A 13 14.25 23.13 -20.25
C ILE A 13 15.30 22.25 -20.93
N PRO A 14 16.49 22.02 -20.34
CA PRO A 14 17.42 21.07 -20.89
C PRO A 14 16.72 19.70 -20.82
N LEU A 15 16.39 19.12 -21.97
CA LEU A 15 16.13 17.70 -22.09
C LEU A 15 17.44 17.00 -21.67
N CYS A 16 17.57 16.73 -20.36
CA CYS A 16 18.55 15.79 -19.88
C CYS A 16 18.16 14.44 -20.46
N VAL A 17 18.69 14.13 -21.65
CA VAL A 17 18.77 12.76 -22.15
C VAL A 17 19.64 12.04 -21.14
N SER A 18 19.00 11.43 -20.15
CA SER A 18 19.67 10.64 -19.12
C SER A 18 20.43 9.52 -19.84
N ALA A 19 21.74 9.69 -19.97
CA ALA A 19 22.60 8.64 -20.47
C ALA A 19 22.41 7.42 -19.57
N GLY A 20 21.86 6.32 -20.14
CA GLY A 20 21.54 5.14 -19.34
C GLY A 20 22.76 4.62 -18.57
N ILE A 21 22.53 4.16 -17.35
CA ILE A 21 23.58 3.65 -16.46
C ILE A 21 24.28 2.47 -17.11
N LYS A 22 25.62 2.56 -17.19
CA LYS A 22 26.48 1.50 -17.73
C LYS A 22 27.18 0.74 -16.60
N ASN A 23 27.36 -0.56 -16.82
CA ASN A 23 28.11 -1.45 -15.91
C ASN A 23 27.60 -1.43 -14.45
N LEU A 24 26.26 -1.39 -14.28
CA LEU A 24 25.58 -1.36 -12.97
C LEU A 24 25.89 -2.63 -12.19
N SER A 25 26.38 -2.50 -10.96
CA SER A 25 26.58 -3.65 -10.05
C SER A 25 25.26 -3.99 -9.35
N LEU A 26 25.10 -5.26 -8.92
CA LEU A 26 23.92 -5.69 -8.17
C LEU A 26 23.75 -4.89 -6.87
N GLN A 27 24.84 -4.62 -6.16
CA GLN A 27 24.81 -3.85 -4.92
C GLN A 27 24.33 -2.41 -5.13
N ASN A 28 24.81 -1.74 -6.18
CA ASN A 28 24.33 -0.39 -6.50
C ASN A 28 22.86 -0.40 -6.96
N ALA A 29 22.43 -1.43 -7.69
CA ALA A 29 21.05 -1.60 -8.08
C ALA A 29 20.13 -1.73 -6.85
N MET A 30 20.54 -2.45 -5.80
CA MET A 30 19.78 -2.57 -4.55
C MET A 30 19.62 -1.22 -3.84
N LYS A 31 20.70 -0.41 -3.75
CA LYS A 31 20.64 0.94 -3.18
C LYS A 31 19.71 1.86 -3.96
N MET A 32 19.74 1.80 -5.30
CA MET A 32 18.84 2.56 -6.15
C MET A 32 17.39 2.09 -6.03
N LEU A 33 17.16 0.78 -5.95
CA LEU A 33 15.84 0.20 -5.72
C LEU A 33 15.20 0.79 -4.48
N ASP A 34 15.90 0.77 -3.35
CA ASP A 34 15.38 1.29 -2.08
C ASP A 34 15.04 2.78 -2.14
N LYS A 35 15.86 3.57 -2.84
CA LYS A 35 15.72 5.03 -2.93
C LYS A 35 14.72 5.47 -4.01
N ASP A 36 14.74 4.85 -5.19
CA ASP A 36 14.17 5.42 -6.40
C ASP A 36 12.93 4.69 -6.93
N ASN A 37 12.67 3.45 -6.46
CA ASN A 37 11.49 2.68 -6.88
C ASN A 37 10.20 3.38 -6.48
N LEU A 38 9.31 3.62 -7.46
CA LEU A 38 8.07 4.37 -7.24
C LEU A 38 7.06 3.63 -6.38
N GLU A 39 6.96 2.31 -6.52
CA GLU A 39 6.04 1.52 -5.70
C GLU A 39 6.45 1.54 -4.22
N LEU A 40 7.75 1.48 -3.91
CA LEU A 40 8.26 1.63 -2.55
C LEU A 40 8.00 3.03 -1.98
N LYS A 41 8.14 4.08 -2.80
CA LYS A 41 7.79 5.45 -2.38
C LYS A 41 6.31 5.57 -2.05
N ILE A 42 5.42 5.02 -2.89
CA ILE A 42 3.98 4.98 -2.65
C ILE A 42 3.67 4.24 -1.35
N SER A 43 4.28 3.07 -1.13
CA SER A 43 4.09 2.30 0.10
C SER A 43 4.53 3.07 1.35
N ARG A 44 5.66 3.78 1.31
CA ARG A 44 6.13 4.64 2.41
C ARG A 44 5.20 5.83 2.68
N PHE A 45 4.58 6.42 1.65
CA PHE A 45 3.54 7.43 1.86
C PHE A 45 2.29 6.85 2.50
N THR A 46 1.89 5.63 2.12
CA THR A 46 0.79 4.91 2.78
C THR A 46 1.10 4.66 4.27
N GLU A 47 2.33 4.29 4.59
CA GLU A 47 2.80 4.13 5.97
C GLU A 47 2.71 5.45 6.75
N GLN A 48 3.14 6.57 6.15
CA GLN A 48 3.00 7.90 6.77
C GLN A 48 1.54 8.29 6.98
N MET A 49 0.65 8.00 6.02
CA MET A 49 -0.79 8.21 6.19
C MET A 49 -1.33 7.44 7.40
N LYS A 50 -0.96 6.16 7.56
CA LYS A 50 -1.36 5.34 8.72
C LYS A 50 -0.77 5.85 10.03
N ALA A 51 0.42 6.43 10.03
CA ALA A 51 0.99 7.09 11.20
C ALA A 51 0.17 8.31 11.63
N TYR A 52 -0.29 9.14 10.67
CA TYR A 52 -1.16 10.28 10.96
C TYR A 52 -2.56 9.85 11.41
N GLU A 53 -3.13 8.78 10.84
CA GLU A 53 -4.40 8.20 11.33
C GLU A 53 -4.27 7.76 12.79
N ALA A 54 -3.18 7.09 13.16
CA ALA A 54 -2.91 6.71 14.55
C ALA A 54 -2.73 7.93 15.47
N LYS A 55 -2.13 9.02 14.97
CA LYS A 55 -2.02 10.28 15.71
C LYS A 55 -3.40 10.95 15.89
N ALA A 56 -4.23 10.96 14.85
CA ALA A 56 -5.58 11.50 14.91
C ALA A 56 -6.46 10.73 15.90
N ALA A 57 -6.39 9.39 15.89
CA ALA A 57 -7.12 8.56 16.85
C ALA A 57 -6.76 8.87 18.31
N ARG A 58 -5.49 9.12 18.60
CA ARG A 58 -5.06 9.57 19.94
C ARG A 58 -5.56 10.98 20.28
N GLY A 59 -5.74 11.82 19.25
CA GLY A 59 -6.28 13.19 19.42
C GLY A 59 -7.65 13.22 20.08
N HIS A 60 -8.49 12.19 19.89
CA HIS A 60 -9.81 12.12 20.52
C HIS A 60 -9.78 12.13 22.06
N HIS A 61 -8.66 11.75 22.68
CA HIS A 61 -8.49 11.83 24.14
C HIS A 61 -8.40 13.27 24.66
N TYR A 62 -8.04 14.25 23.81
CA TYR A 62 -7.91 15.65 24.19
C TYR A 62 -9.20 16.44 24.01
N GLY A 63 -10.30 15.77 23.61
CA GLY A 63 -11.57 16.44 23.37
C GLY A 63 -11.59 17.31 22.11
N LYS A 64 -12.66 18.11 22.02
CA LYS A 64 -12.91 18.98 20.86
C LYS A 64 -13.31 20.38 21.37
N LEU A 65 -12.64 21.39 20.83
CA LEU A 65 -12.97 22.79 21.05
C LEU A 65 -13.56 23.35 19.76
N ASP A 66 -14.81 23.78 19.82
CA ASP A 66 -15.53 24.39 18.70
C ASP A 66 -15.88 25.84 19.04
N ALA A 67 -15.72 26.74 18.06
CA ALA A 67 -16.25 28.09 18.08
C ALA A 67 -17.41 28.17 17.07
N SER A 68 -18.54 28.68 17.48
CA SER A 68 -19.72 28.86 16.63
C SER A 68 -20.29 30.25 16.76
N VAL A 69 -20.77 30.79 15.64
CA VAL A 69 -21.57 32.03 15.58
C VAL A 69 -22.88 31.67 14.90
N MET A 70 -23.99 31.97 15.54
CA MET A 70 -25.33 31.72 15.04
C MET A 70 -26.11 33.02 14.97
N GLY A 71 -26.80 33.29 13.87
CA GLY A 71 -27.73 34.38 13.71
C GLY A 71 -29.13 33.87 13.43
N LEU A 72 -30.11 34.29 14.19
CA LEU A 72 -31.53 33.97 14.07
C LEU A 72 -32.37 35.22 14.04
N ARG A 73 -33.58 35.10 13.48
CA ARG A 73 -34.65 36.08 13.62
C ARG A 73 -35.95 35.33 13.84
N SER A 74 -36.65 35.68 14.90
CA SER A 74 -37.90 34.99 15.28
C SER A 74 -38.90 35.99 15.86
N ASN A 75 -40.18 35.72 15.66
CA ASN A 75 -41.32 36.30 16.37
C ASN A 75 -42.10 35.28 17.20
N ASP A 76 -41.57 34.05 17.29
CA ASP A 76 -42.12 33.05 18.24
C ASP A 76 -41.89 33.51 19.66
N ALA A 77 -42.97 33.53 20.47
CA ALA A 77 -42.96 34.04 21.82
C ALA A 77 -41.89 33.40 22.72
N GLY A 78 -41.75 32.05 22.66
CA GLY A 78 -40.77 31.33 23.44
C GLY A 78 -39.35 31.65 23.05
N ASN A 79 -39.09 31.79 21.74
CA ASN A 79 -37.78 32.16 21.23
C ASN A 79 -37.41 33.61 21.60
N VAL A 80 -38.31 34.59 21.34
CA VAL A 80 -38.03 36.01 21.63
C VAL A 80 -37.81 36.26 23.12
N PHE A 81 -38.61 35.64 23.96
CA PHE A 81 -38.42 35.71 25.40
C PHE A 81 -37.07 35.09 25.82
N GLY A 82 -36.76 33.91 25.32
CA GLY A 82 -35.47 33.23 25.55
C GLY A 82 -34.28 34.08 25.04
N PHE A 83 -34.39 34.76 23.89
CA PHE A 83 -33.37 35.64 23.38
C PHE A 83 -33.12 36.84 24.28
N LYS A 84 -34.19 37.48 24.81
CA LYS A 84 -34.06 38.59 25.76
C LYS A 84 -33.37 38.17 27.04
N LEU A 85 -33.69 36.99 27.57
CA LEU A 85 -33.03 36.41 28.76
C LEU A 85 -31.56 36.08 28.51
N GLN A 86 -31.25 35.50 27.36
CA GLN A 86 -29.85 35.15 26.99
C GLN A 86 -29.00 36.41 26.77
N SER A 87 -29.60 37.50 26.24
CA SER A 87 -28.93 38.76 26.07
C SER A 87 -28.95 39.65 27.31
N ARG A 88 -29.51 39.18 28.44
CA ARG A 88 -29.65 39.94 29.70
C ARG A 88 -30.41 41.25 29.59
N GLU A 89 -31.39 41.33 28.67
CA GLU A 89 -32.14 42.52 28.35
C GLU A 89 -33.60 42.43 28.78
N ALA A 90 -34.01 41.31 29.35
CA ALA A 90 -35.39 41.16 29.83
C ALA A 90 -35.68 42.12 30.98
N ASN A 91 -36.75 42.87 30.85
CA ASN A 91 -37.22 43.81 31.84
C ASN A 91 -38.67 43.47 32.25
N PHE A 92 -39.25 44.16 33.25
CA PHE A 92 -40.60 43.89 33.75
C PHE A 92 -41.70 44.03 32.69
N GLY A 93 -41.53 44.95 31.72
CA GLY A 93 -42.49 45.13 30.63
C GLY A 93 -42.59 43.86 29.76
N ASP A 94 -41.46 43.14 29.53
CA ASP A 94 -41.42 41.90 28.74
C ASP A 94 -42.25 40.77 29.34
N PHE A 95 -42.61 40.85 30.63
CA PHE A 95 -43.48 39.89 31.34
C PHE A 95 -44.94 40.35 31.35
N GLY A 96 -45.33 41.40 30.62
CA GLY A 96 -46.70 41.95 30.59
C GLY A 96 -47.10 42.66 31.86
N PHE A 97 -46.13 43.24 32.58
CA PHE A 97 -46.39 43.94 33.82
C PHE A 97 -47.23 45.20 33.62
N GLU A 98 -47.15 45.84 32.43
CA GLU A 98 -48.00 46.97 32.06
C GLU A 98 -49.48 46.58 31.94
N ASP A 99 -49.77 45.45 31.32
CA ASP A 99 -51.12 44.89 31.19
C ASP A 99 -51.76 44.55 32.54
N PHE A 100 -50.92 44.23 33.54
CA PHE A 100 -51.37 43.97 34.90
C PHE A 100 -51.54 45.27 35.72
N ILE A 101 -50.63 46.24 35.63
CA ILE A 101 -50.69 47.48 36.45
C ILE A 101 -51.75 48.43 35.97
N THR A 102 -52.03 48.53 34.66
CA THR A 102 -52.97 49.51 34.11
C THR A 102 -54.39 49.29 34.67
N PRO A 103 -54.98 48.09 34.68
CA PRO A 103 -56.25 47.84 35.36
C PRO A 103 -56.21 48.06 36.86
N LEU A 104 -55.13 47.69 37.53
CA LEU A 104 -54.92 47.88 38.97
C LEU A 104 -54.87 49.37 39.35
N GLY A 105 -54.18 50.19 38.55
CA GLY A 105 -54.13 51.64 38.71
C GLY A 105 -55.52 52.29 38.52
N ALA A 106 -56.29 51.86 37.52
CA ALA A 106 -57.65 52.28 37.32
C ALA A 106 -58.57 51.95 38.53
N ALA A 107 -58.39 50.74 39.11
CA ALA A 107 -59.09 50.35 40.30
C ALA A 107 -58.72 51.18 41.55
N MET A 108 -57.45 51.55 41.71
CA MET A 108 -57.02 52.49 42.78
C MET A 108 -57.59 53.88 42.55
N ALA A 109 -57.96 54.26 41.35
CA ALA A 109 -58.65 55.50 41.02
C ALA A 109 -60.20 55.40 41.13
N GLY A 110 -60.71 54.28 41.64
CA GLY A 110 -62.15 54.10 41.88
C GLY A 110 -62.92 53.27 40.85
N ALA A 111 -62.26 52.64 39.85
CA ALA A 111 -62.89 51.70 38.96
C ALA A 111 -63.16 50.36 39.66
N PRO A 112 -64.22 49.59 39.33
CA PRO A 112 -64.41 48.27 39.86
C PRO A 112 -63.32 47.31 39.44
N LEU A 113 -62.74 46.58 40.44
CA LEU A 113 -61.70 45.61 40.20
C LEU A 113 -62.26 44.19 40.34
N ASP A 114 -62.21 43.43 39.24
CA ASP A 114 -62.40 42.00 39.27
C ASP A 114 -61.04 41.29 39.38
N GLY A 115 -60.72 40.76 40.57
CA GLY A 115 -59.40 40.09 40.75
C GLY A 115 -59.25 38.82 39.95
N GLY A 116 -60.38 38.14 39.55
CA GLY A 116 -60.32 37.00 38.66
C GLY A 116 -59.97 37.39 37.22
N ALA A 117 -60.60 38.45 36.72
CA ALA A 117 -60.30 38.99 35.40
C ALA A 117 -58.86 39.54 35.30
N LEU A 118 -58.38 40.19 36.40
CA LEU A 118 -57.00 40.71 36.43
C LEU A 118 -55.97 39.59 36.34
N LEU A 119 -56.17 38.45 37.04
CA LEU A 119 -55.30 37.30 36.96
C LEU A 119 -55.40 36.51 35.65
N ALA A 120 -56.51 36.69 34.90
CA ALA A 120 -56.72 36.06 33.62
C ALA A 120 -56.25 36.94 32.43
N THR A 121 -55.76 38.17 32.68
CA THR A 121 -55.20 39.04 31.67
C THR A 121 -54.00 38.40 30.99
N GLN A 122 -54.06 38.29 29.69
CA GLN A 122 -53.00 37.71 28.87
C GLN A 122 -52.01 38.85 28.50
N PRO A 123 -50.71 38.67 28.82
CA PRO A 123 -49.71 39.67 28.47
C PRO A 123 -49.45 39.69 26.95
N ASP A 124 -49.76 40.82 26.26
CA ASP A 124 -49.67 40.93 24.83
C ASP A 124 -48.22 40.83 24.31
N ASP A 125 -47.30 41.60 24.90
CA ASP A 125 -45.87 41.59 24.48
C ASP A 125 -45.19 40.25 24.71
N LEU A 126 -45.62 39.47 25.69
CA LEU A 126 -45.10 38.14 25.92
C LEU A 126 -45.64 37.10 24.94
N ASN A 127 -46.94 37.19 24.62
CA ASN A 127 -47.62 36.23 23.74
C ASN A 127 -47.46 36.53 22.23
N TYR A 128 -47.37 37.81 21.89
CA TYR A 128 -47.27 38.31 20.51
C TYR A 128 -46.07 39.27 20.32
N PRO A 129 -44.84 38.87 20.64
CA PRO A 129 -43.70 39.75 20.57
C PRO A 129 -43.37 40.17 19.15
N GLU A 130 -42.77 41.31 19.00
CA GLU A 130 -42.15 41.75 17.74
C GLU A 130 -40.97 40.81 17.36
N ALA A 131 -40.77 40.68 16.03
CA ALA A 131 -39.67 39.83 15.54
C ALA A 131 -38.31 40.41 15.96
N ARG A 132 -37.51 39.59 16.65
CA ARG A 132 -36.22 39.94 17.22
C ARG A 132 -35.08 39.19 16.53
N ASN A 133 -33.97 39.88 16.24
CA ASN A 133 -32.72 39.23 15.88
C ASN A 133 -32.05 38.62 17.13
N HIS A 134 -31.32 37.56 16.92
CA HIS A 134 -30.53 36.93 17.95
C HIS A 134 -29.21 36.45 17.35
N TYR A 135 -28.11 36.98 17.82
CA TYR A 135 -26.76 36.56 17.46
C TYR A 135 -26.09 35.96 18.66
N GLN A 136 -25.65 34.67 18.52
CA GLN A 136 -24.99 33.97 19.60
C GLN A 136 -23.58 33.59 19.16
N THR A 137 -22.57 33.98 19.92
CA THR A 137 -21.20 33.50 19.79
C THR A 137 -20.90 32.53 20.93
N LYS A 138 -20.49 31.30 20.61
CA LYS A 138 -20.26 30.27 21.60
C LYS A 138 -18.96 29.54 21.34
N LEU A 139 -18.16 29.35 22.40
CA LEU A 139 -17.02 28.45 22.47
C LEU A 139 -17.46 27.23 23.30
N SER A 140 -17.36 26.04 22.73
CA SER A 140 -17.76 24.79 23.41
C SER A 140 -16.60 23.79 23.40
N TYR A 141 -16.28 23.26 24.56
CA TYR A 141 -15.26 22.22 24.75
C TYR A 141 -15.91 20.97 25.29
N MET A 142 -15.66 19.83 24.61
CA MET A 142 -16.15 18.52 25.04
C MET A 142 -14.97 17.58 25.20
N LEU A 143 -14.79 17.02 26.40
CA LEU A 143 -13.71 16.12 26.76
C LEU A 143 -14.28 14.75 27.16
N PRO A 144 -13.94 13.65 26.45
CA PRO A 144 -14.25 12.30 26.92
C PRO A 144 -13.35 11.93 28.10
N VAL A 145 -13.89 11.90 29.29
CA VAL A 145 -13.13 11.58 30.53
C VAL A 145 -12.98 10.07 30.70
N TYR A 146 -14.07 9.33 30.42
CA TYR A 146 -14.07 7.88 30.49
C TYR A 146 -14.97 7.29 29.42
N THR A 147 -14.48 6.27 28.73
CA THR A 147 -15.18 5.63 27.59
C THR A 147 -15.16 4.09 27.71
N GLY A 148 -15.07 3.57 28.95
CA GLY A 148 -14.92 2.12 29.16
C GLY A 148 -13.61 1.53 28.58
N GLY A 149 -12.62 2.38 28.25
CA GLY A 149 -11.40 1.97 27.56
C GLY A 149 -11.49 1.97 26.03
N LYS A 150 -12.67 2.27 25.46
CA LYS A 150 -12.94 2.20 24.00
C LYS A 150 -11.97 3.06 23.18
N LEU A 151 -11.76 4.33 23.57
CA LEU A 151 -10.83 5.23 22.88
C LEU A 151 -9.37 4.73 22.96
N THR A 152 -8.98 4.17 24.11
CA THR A 152 -7.65 3.59 24.29
C THR A 152 -7.42 2.42 23.34
N GLU A 153 -8.39 1.50 23.22
CA GLU A 153 -8.28 0.36 22.31
C GLU A 153 -8.31 0.82 20.84
N TYR A 154 -9.11 1.82 20.46
CA TYR A 154 -9.05 2.42 19.12
C TYR A 154 -7.67 3.02 18.80
N GLY A 155 -7.05 3.72 19.77
CA GLY A 155 -5.68 4.23 19.63
C GLY A 155 -4.64 3.12 19.47
N ARG A 156 -4.84 1.97 20.15
CA ARG A 156 -3.99 0.77 20.01
C ARG A 156 -4.20 0.09 18.66
N ILE A 157 -5.45 -0.06 18.20
CA ILE A 157 -5.80 -0.63 16.89
C ILE A 157 -5.17 0.19 15.75
N THR A 158 -5.34 1.51 15.76
CA THR A 158 -4.77 2.37 14.72
C THR A 158 -3.24 2.37 14.74
N SER A 159 -2.63 2.27 15.91
CA SER A 159 -1.18 2.10 16.06
C SER A 159 -0.70 0.74 15.53
N ALA A 160 -1.48 -0.32 15.74
CA ALA A 160 -1.22 -1.64 15.18
C ALA A 160 -1.41 -1.66 13.64
N MET A 161 -2.41 -0.94 13.12
CA MET A 161 -2.59 -0.75 11.66
C MET A 161 -1.42 0.00 11.02
N HIS A 162 -0.84 1.00 11.68
CA HIS A 162 0.40 1.63 11.23
C HIS A 162 1.55 0.61 11.17
N ARG A 163 1.75 -0.21 12.21
CA ARG A 163 2.73 -1.31 12.19
C ARG A 163 2.46 -2.33 11.09
N MET A 164 1.20 -2.64 10.81
CA MET A 164 0.81 -3.50 9.68
C MET A 164 1.29 -2.91 8.35
N SER A 165 1.11 -1.60 8.15
CA SER A 165 1.58 -0.89 6.96
C SER A 165 3.12 -0.90 6.84
N GLN A 166 3.86 -0.87 7.95
CA GLN A 166 5.33 -1.04 7.95
C GLN A 166 5.73 -2.44 7.44
N TYR A 167 5.04 -3.49 7.89
CA TYR A 167 5.24 -4.83 7.37
C TYR A 167 4.88 -4.95 5.89
N ASP A 168 3.83 -4.24 5.41
CA ASP A 168 3.48 -4.21 3.98
C ASP A 168 4.60 -3.57 3.15
N THR A 169 5.17 -2.46 3.61
CA THR A 169 6.32 -1.82 2.96
C THR A 169 7.54 -2.76 2.92
N GLN A 170 7.80 -3.46 4.01
CA GLN A 170 8.91 -4.41 4.07
C GLN A 170 8.68 -5.63 3.16
N LYS A 171 7.47 -6.15 3.10
CA LYS A 171 7.10 -7.23 2.18
C LYS A 171 7.28 -6.80 0.73
N LEU A 172 6.83 -5.60 0.37
CA LEU A 172 7.02 -5.03 -0.96
C LEU A 172 8.50 -4.86 -1.28
N LEU A 173 9.32 -4.36 -0.34
CA LEU A 173 10.76 -4.24 -0.52
C LEU A 173 11.40 -5.61 -0.83
N ASN A 174 11.07 -6.65 -0.08
CA ASN A 174 11.58 -8.00 -0.31
C ASN A 174 11.19 -8.53 -1.69
N GLU A 175 9.95 -8.27 -2.12
CA GLU A 175 9.49 -8.63 -3.47
C GLU A 175 10.28 -7.90 -4.55
N LYS A 176 10.51 -6.59 -4.41
CA LYS A 176 11.29 -5.80 -5.38
C LYS A 176 12.76 -6.21 -5.38
N VAL A 177 13.32 -6.56 -4.24
CA VAL A 177 14.67 -7.17 -4.14
C VAL A 177 14.73 -8.50 -4.89
N PHE A 178 13.72 -9.36 -4.69
CA PHE A 178 13.58 -10.61 -5.43
C PHE A 178 13.56 -10.35 -6.94
N GLN A 179 12.69 -9.46 -7.42
CA GLN A 179 12.54 -9.13 -8.83
C GLN A 179 13.84 -8.56 -9.43
N THR A 180 14.53 -7.70 -8.69
CA THR A 180 15.81 -7.09 -9.12
C THR A 180 16.93 -8.13 -9.20
N LYS A 181 17.10 -8.98 -8.17
CA LYS A 181 18.07 -10.09 -8.19
C LYS A 181 17.80 -11.02 -9.37
N LYS A 182 16.51 -11.41 -9.55
CA LYS A 182 16.12 -12.26 -10.68
C LYS A 182 16.49 -11.64 -12.02
N ALA A 183 16.15 -10.35 -12.24
CA ALA A 183 16.49 -9.65 -13.49
C ALA A 183 18.00 -9.63 -13.78
N PHE A 184 18.84 -9.39 -12.78
CA PHE A 184 20.30 -9.44 -12.92
C PHE A 184 20.81 -10.82 -13.36
N TYR A 185 20.31 -11.87 -12.71
CA TYR A 185 20.70 -13.25 -13.04
C TYR A 185 20.17 -13.68 -14.40
N ASP A 186 18.94 -13.30 -14.76
CA ASP A 186 18.35 -13.59 -16.07
C ASP A 186 19.14 -12.89 -17.20
N ILE A 187 19.49 -11.62 -17.04
CA ILE A 187 20.32 -10.88 -18.02
C ILE A 187 21.70 -11.55 -18.17
N SER A 188 22.31 -11.98 -17.08
CA SER A 188 23.61 -12.66 -17.10
C SER A 188 23.52 -14.02 -17.80
N LEU A 189 22.53 -14.84 -17.47
CA LEU A 189 22.26 -16.14 -18.09
C LEU A 189 21.98 -16.00 -19.60
N VAL A 190 21.06 -15.12 -19.98
CA VAL A 190 20.71 -14.87 -21.39
C VAL A 190 21.90 -14.33 -22.17
N SER A 191 22.74 -13.46 -21.58
CA SER A 191 23.96 -12.97 -22.20
C SER A 191 24.95 -14.10 -22.48
N ASN A 192 25.10 -15.08 -21.58
CA ASN A 192 25.95 -16.24 -21.80
C ASN A 192 25.34 -17.19 -22.85
N TYR A 193 24.00 -17.34 -22.85
CA TYR A 193 23.30 -18.11 -23.89
C TYR A 193 23.52 -17.51 -25.28
N ILE A 194 23.35 -16.21 -25.46
CA ILE A 194 23.61 -15.47 -26.70
C ILE A 194 25.06 -15.70 -27.18
N THR A 195 26.03 -15.66 -26.26
CA THR A 195 27.43 -15.92 -26.58
C THR A 195 27.65 -17.35 -27.11
N ASN A 196 26.98 -18.34 -26.50
CA ASN A 196 27.09 -19.73 -26.98
C ASN A 196 26.38 -19.93 -28.33
N LEU A 197 25.17 -19.35 -28.50
CA LEU A 197 24.45 -19.39 -29.78
C LEU A 197 25.30 -18.75 -30.93
N SER A 198 25.96 -17.63 -30.65
CA SER A 198 26.85 -17.00 -31.63
C SER A 198 27.99 -17.93 -32.07
N LYS A 199 28.57 -18.72 -31.14
CA LYS A 199 29.58 -19.73 -31.46
C LYS A 199 29.00 -20.85 -32.33
N ILE A 200 27.80 -21.34 -31.99
CA ILE A 200 27.09 -22.39 -32.72
C ILE A 200 26.78 -21.91 -34.14
N ILE A 201 26.22 -20.72 -34.33
CA ILE A 201 25.94 -20.13 -35.63
C ILE A 201 27.24 -20.02 -36.47
N LYS A 202 28.36 -19.59 -35.86
CA LYS A 202 29.65 -19.57 -36.53
C LYS A 202 30.09 -20.97 -37.00
N ASN A 203 29.84 -22.00 -36.19
CA ASN A 203 30.13 -23.37 -36.56
C ASN A 203 29.25 -23.87 -37.72
N ILE A 204 27.93 -23.55 -37.70
CA ILE A 204 27.01 -23.91 -38.78
C ILE A 204 27.39 -23.18 -40.09
N LYS A 205 27.79 -21.89 -40.02
CA LYS A 205 28.30 -21.16 -41.20
C LYS A 205 29.55 -21.81 -41.82
N ARG A 206 30.44 -22.34 -40.97
CA ARG A 206 31.60 -23.10 -41.47
C ARG A 206 31.17 -24.42 -42.11
N LEU A 207 30.18 -25.12 -41.54
CA LEU A 207 29.62 -26.33 -42.11
C LEU A 207 28.93 -26.04 -43.45
N GLU A 208 28.14 -24.97 -43.54
CA GLU A 208 27.53 -24.50 -44.80
C GLU A 208 28.59 -24.29 -45.91
N SER A 209 29.72 -23.66 -45.57
CA SER A 209 30.82 -23.46 -46.52
C SER A 209 31.42 -24.78 -46.98
N ILE A 210 31.59 -25.77 -46.08
CA ILE A 210 32.11 -27.11 -46.45
C ILE A 210 31.12 -27.80 -47.38
N VAL A 211 29.83 -27.87 -47.04
CA VAL A 211 28.81 -28.51 -47.89
C VAL A 211 28.70 -27.84 -49.24
N ARG A 212 28.80 -26.51 -49.30
CA ARG A 212 28.80 -25.74 -50.55
C ARG A 212 30.01 -26.11 -51.45
N THR A 213 31.18 -26.33 -50.88
CA THR A 213 32.37 -26.78 -51.59
C THR A 213 32.18 -28.22 -52.09
N MET A 214 31.76 -29.13 -51.21
CA MET A 214 31.49 -30.53 -51.57
C MET A 214 30.44 -30.67 -52.67
N LYS A 215 29.40 -29.81 -52.68
CA LYS A 215 28.39 -29.75 -53.73
C LYS A 215 29.03 -29.34 -55.09
N LYS A 216 29.91 -28.36 -55.09
CA LYS A 216 30.63 -27.95 -56.33
C LYS A 216 31.47 -29.06 -56.89
N GLU A 217 32.06 -29.89 -56.02
CA GLU A 217 32.87 -31.05 -56.37
C GLU A 217 32.03 -32.32 -56.60
N GLY A 218 30.71 -32.25 -56.58
CA GLY A 218 29.81 -33.40 -56.80
C GLY A 218 29.63 -34.35 -55.63
N TYR A 219 30.18 -34.05 -54.46
CA TYR A 219 30.12 -34.91 -53.26
C TYR A 219 28.96 -34.61 -52.31
N ALA A 220 28.14 -33.58 -52.56
CA ALA A 220 26.95 -33.26 -51.77
C ALA A 220 25.80 -32.81 -52.68
N GLN A 221 24.56 -33.03 -52.23
CA GLN A 221 23.35 -32.69 -52.97
C GLN A 221 22.82 -31.30 -52.57
N ASP A 222 21.86 -30.75 -53.34
CA ASP A 222 21.17 -29.50 -53.04
C ASP A 222 20.42 -29.59 -51.73
N ILE A 223 19.83 -30.74 -51.45
CA ILE A 223 19.10 -30.99 -50.20
C ILE A 223 19.99 -30.87 -48.96
N ASP A 224 21.25 -31.31 -49.05
CA ASP A 224 22.23 -31.21 -47.95
C ASP A 224 22.51 -29.75 -47.59
N LEU A 225 22.64 -28.89 -48.61
CA LEU A 225 22.84 -27.47 -48.41
C LEU A 225 21.61 -26.78 -47.80
N LEU A 226 20.40 -27.12 -48.30
CA LEU A 226 19.15 -26.61 -47.77
C LEU A 226 18.94 -27.00 -46.31
N GLU A 227 19.28 -28.24 -45.92
CA GLU A 227 19.19 -28.71 -44.55
C GLU A 227 20.09 -27.91 -43.59
N VAL A 228 21.33 -27.64 -44.01
CA VAL A 228 22.27 -26.79 -43.24
C VAL A 228 21.75 -25.35 -43.12
N GLN A 229 21.19 -24.80 -44.19
CA GLN A 229 20.61 -23.47 -44.20
C GLN A 229 19.38 -23.36 -43.29
N ALA A 230 18.52 -24.38 -43.28
CA ALA A 230 17.40 -24.46 -42.35
C ALA A 230 17.85 -24.47 -40.88
N ARG A 231 18.87 -25.26 -40.53
CA ARG A 231 19.47 -25.28 -39.20
C ARG A 231 20.12 -23.95 -38.78
N LYS A 232 20.77 -23.28 -39.76
CA LYS A 232 21.30 -21.94 -39.52
C LYS A 232 20.17 -20.94 -39.18
N ALA A 233 19.09 -20.95 -39.96
CA ALA A 233 17.94 -20.08 -39.74
C ALA A 233 17.30 -20.33 -38.39
N GLU A 234 17.14 -21.59 -37.94
CA GLU A 234 16.66 -21.95 -36.60
C GLU A 234 17.55 -21.34 -35.51
N ALA A 235 18.87 -21.54 -35.60
CA ALA A 235 19.82 -21.01 -34.61
C ALA A 235 19.85 -19.46 -34.60
N GLU A 236 19.74 -18.82 -35.75
CA GLU A 236 19.64 -17.34 -35.86
C GLU A 236 18.32 -16.82 -35.29
N SER A 237 17.21 -17.54 -35.47
CA SER A 237 15.93 -17.21 -34.84
C SER A 237 16.04 -17.26 -33.29
N MET A 238 16.59 -18.35 -32.73
CA MET A 238 16.85 -18.47 -31.30
C MET A 238 17.76 -17.36 -30.76
N TYR A 239 18.78 -16.98 -31.52
CA TYR A 239 19.69 -15.88 -31.15
C TYR A 239 18.96 -14.53 -31.11
N ASN A 240 18.14 -14.24 -32.10
CA ASN A 240 17.37 -12.99 -32.18
C ASN A 240 16.35 -12.92 -31.05
N GLN A 241 15.63 -14.01 -30.76
CA GLN A 241 14.69 -14.09 -29.66
C GLN A 241 15.39 -13.88 -28.30
N ALA A 242 16.57 -14.48 -28.11
CA ALA A 242 17.36 -14.27 -26.90
C ALA A 242 17.80 -12.82 -26.74
N LYS A 243 18.14 -12.11 -27.84
CA LYS A 243 18.44 -10.67 -27.79
C LYS A 243 17.24 -9.84 -27.37
N LEU A 244 16.07 -10.07 -27.97
CA LEU A 244 14.83 -9.38 -27.61
C LEU A 244 14.46 -9.62 -26.14
N ASN A 245 14.55 -10.85 -25.67
CA ASN A 245 14.32 -11.19 -24.26
C ASN A 245 15.30 -10.48 -23.31
N LYS A 246 16.56 -10.35 -23.72
CA LYS A 246 17.57 -9.59 -22.97
C LYS A 246 17.21 -8.10 -22.90
N ASP A 247 16.79 -7.51 -24.01
CA ASP A 247 16.39 -6.11 -24.05
C ASP A 247 15.16 -5.84 -23.20
N LEU A 248 14.17 -6.75 -23.23
CA LEU A 248 13.00 -6.71 -22.34
C LEU A 248 13.41 -6.78 -20.85
N ALA A 249 14.38 -7.64 -20.50
CA ALA A 249 14.88 -7.74 -19.14
C ALA A 249 15.59 -6.44 -18.68
N TYR A 250 16.28 -5.72 -19.58
CA TYR A 250 16.82 -4.39 -19.28
C TYR A 250 15.74 -3.33 -19.10
N GLN A 251 14.67 -3.36 -19.90
CA GLN A 251 13.51 -2.47 -19.72
C GLN A 251 12.85 -2.71 -18.38
N PHE A 252 12.63 -3.97 -17.99
CA PHE A 252 12.08 -4.34 -16.70
C PHE A 252 12.96 -3.88 -15.54
N LEU A 253 14.29 -4.08 -15.63
CA LEU A 253 15.23 -3.59 -14.63
C LEU A 253 15.20 -2.06 -14.53
N SER A 254 15.11 -1.36 -15.67
CA SER A 254 15.00 0.09 -15.73
C SER A 254 13.72 0.60 -15.07
N PHE A 255 12.61 -0.11 -15.26
CA PHE A 255 11.34 0.17 -14.59
C PHE A 255 11.47 0.01 -13.07
N LEU A 256 12.04 -1.10 -12.60
CA LEU A 256 12.24 -1.33 -11.15
C LEU A 256 13.08 -0.24 -10.49
N LEU A 257 14.11 0.25 -11.19
CA LEU A 257 15.04 1.26 -10.67
C LEU A 257 14.62 2.69 -11.01
N ASN A 258 13.50 2.87 -11.72
CA ASN A 258 13.02 4.18 -12.21
C ASN A 258 14.12 4.98 -12.94
N THR A 259 15.01 4.28 -13.65
CA THR A 259 16.15 4.89 -14.35
C THR A 259 16.63 3.97 -15.47
N LYS A 260 16.95 4.52 -16.63
CA LYS A 260 17.43 3.75 -17.79
C LYS A 260 18.74 3.04 -17.48
N VAL A 261 18.73 1.70 -17.58
CA VAL A 261 19.91 0.85 -17.43
C VAL A 261 20.33 0.34 -18.79
N SER A 262 21.57 0.64 -19.21
CA SER A 262 22.12 0.22 -20.52
C SER A 262 22.98 -1.03 -20.43
N SER A 263 23.66 -1.28 -19.31
CA SER A 263 24.41 -2.51 -19.08
C SER A 263 24.62 -2.79 -17.59
N ILE A 264 24.77 -4.07 -17.25
CA ILE A 264 25.08 -4.53 -15.89
C ILE A 264 26.47 -5.16 -15.83
N LYS A 265 27.06 -5.14 -14.62
CA LYS A 265 28.18 -6.01 -14.29
C LYS A 265 27.64 -7.43 -14.10
N LYS A 266 28.01 -8.36 -15.00
CA LYS A 266 27.52 -9.73 -14.95
C LYS A 266 27.78 -10.37 -13.59
N VAL A 267 26.79 -11.10 -13.12
CA VAL A 267 26.88 -11.94 -11.90
C VAL A 267 27.21 -13.38 -12.30
N ASN A 268 27.56 -14.20 -11.31
CA ASN A 268 27.74 -15.64 -11.52
C ASN A 268 26.39 -16.25 -11.99
N ASP A 269 26.42 -17.22 -12.89
CA ASP A 269 25.24 -17.92 -13.41
C ASP A 269 24.42 -18.65 -12.33
N MET A 270 25.03 -18.96 -11.20
CA MET A 270 24.46 -19.74 -10.10
C MET A 270 24.37 -18.90 -8.83
N ALA A 271 23.17 -18.65 -8.36
CA ALA A 271 22.93 -17.99 -7.08
C ALA A 271 23.39 -18.89 -5.91
N PRO A 272 23.95 -18.31 -4.83
CA PRO A 272 24.26 -19.10 -3.63
C PRO A 272 22.99 -19.60 -2.95
N ILE A 273 23.05 -20.82 -2.40
CA ILE A 273 21.93 -21.39 -1.63
C ILE A 273 21.97 -20.77 -0.23
N PRO A 274 20.88 -20.17 0.29
CA PRO A 274 20.85 -19.61 1.62
C PRO A 274 20.94 -20.71 2.67
N HIS A 275 21.59 -20.39 3.79
CA HIS A 275 21.50 -21.21 5.00
C HIS A 275 20.15 -20.96 5.67
N ILE A 276 19.48 -22.01 6.15
CA ILE A 276 18.17 -21.91 6.76
C ILE A 276 18.24 -22.47 8.16
N ASP A 277 17.99 -21.62 9.14
CA ASP A 277 17.68 -22.05 10.49
C ASP A 277 16.15 -22.15 10.64
N LYS A 278 15.65 -23.29 11.16
CA LYS A 278 14.20 -23.51 11.29
C LYS A 278 13.54 -22.52 12.26
N THR A 279 14.26 -22.10 13.29
CA THR A 279 13.78 -21.14 14.30
C THR A 279 13.65 -19.73 13.72
N ASP A 280 14.49 -19.37 12.74
CA ASP A 280 14.44 -18.06 12.11
C ASP A 280 13.23 -17.85 11.19
N VAL A 281 12.67 -18.93 10.63
CA VAL A 281 11.54 -18.83 9.70
C VAL A 281 10.27 -18.33 10.41
N GLU A 282 9.97 -18.86 11.60
CA GLU A 282 8.75 -18.49 12.34
C GLU A 282 8.85 -17.09 12.94
N SER A 283 10.04 -16.72 13.44
CA SER A 283 10.25 -15.42 14.10
C SER A 283 10.39 -14.26 13.11
N ASN A 284 10.97 -14.48 11.94
CA ASN A 284 11.34 -13.40 11.01
C ASN A 284 10.41 -13.29 9.78
N ASN A 285 9.54 -14.27 9.52
CA ASN A 285 8.67 -14.22 8.36
C ASN A 285 7.60 -13.13 8.49
N ILE A 286 7.56 -12.20 7.54
CA ILE A 286 6.66 -11.04 7.57
C ILE A 286 5.19 -11.45 7.55
N ASP A 287 4.81 -12.50 6.80
CA ASP A 287 3.42 -12.92 6.72
C ASP A 287 2.94 -13.50 8.06
N ILE A 288 3.81 -14.21 8.79
CA ILE A 288 3.53 -14.68 10.15
C ILE A 288 3.42 -13.50 11.13
N GLN A 289 4.34 -12.53 11.05
CA GLN A 289 4.28 -11.33 11.90
C GLN A 289 3.01 -10.50 11.65
N LYS A 290 2.58 -10.38 10.40
CA LYS A 290 1.32 -9.73 10.05
C LYS A 290 0.10 -10.49 10.59
N ALA A 291 0.11 -11.82 10.49
CA ALA A 291 -0.97 -12.64 11.03
C ALA A 291 -1.08 -12.52 12.56
N LEU A 292 0.05 -12.54 13.27
CA LEU A 292 0.10 -12.31 14.72
C LEU A 292 -0.38 -10.90 15.12
N LEU A 293 0.00 -9.89 14.36
CA LEU A 293 -0.46 -8.52 14.57
C LEU A 293 -1.97 -8.41 14.30
N GLY A 294 -2.48 -9.08 13.28
CA GLY A 294 -3.92 -9.21 12.99
C GLY A 294 -4.67 -9.83 14.17
N LEU A 295 -4.13 -10.89 14.78
CA LEU A 295 -4.70 -11.49 15.98
C LEU A 295 -4.74 -10.51 17.15
N GLN A 296 -3.68 -9.71 17.36
CA GLN A 296 -3.67 -8.65 18.37
C GLN A 296 -4.75 -7.59 18.11
N ILE A 297 -4.96 -7.19 16.85
CA ILE A 297 -6.02 -6.25 16.47
C ILE A 297 -7.41 -6.82 16.80
N THR A 298 -7.68 -8.10 16.53
CA THR A 298 -8.96 -8.72 16.87
C THR A 298 -9.17 -8.83 18.37
N GLN A 299 -8.10 -9.04 19.16
CA GLN A 299 -8.18 -9.00 20.63
C GLN A 299 -8.54 -7.59 21.13
N MET A 300 -7.94 -6.54 20.56
CA MET A 300 -8.28 -5.16 20.88
C MET A 300 -9.72 -4.83 20.46
N ALA A 301 -10.18 -5.31 19.30
CA ALA A 301 -11.57 -5.15 18.86
C ALA A 301 -12.55 -5.86 19.81
N LEU A 302 -12.22 -7.03 20.34
CA LEU A 302 -12.99 -7.70 21.38
C LEU A 302 -13.08 -6.84 22.65
N ASN A 303 -12.02 -6.15 23.05
CA ASN A 303 -12.03 -5.25 24.20
C ASN A 303 -12.91 -4.01 23.94
N VAL A 304 -12.97 -3.51 22.69
CA VAL A 304 -13.91 -2.45 22.30
C VAL A 304 -15.36 -2.89 22.49
N GLU A 305 -15.72 -4.13 22.11
CA GLU A 305 -17.08 -4.65 22.34
C GLU A 305 -17.39 -4.83 23.84
N LYS A 306 -16.41 -5.24 24.66
CA LYS A 306 -16.57 -5.28 26.13
C LYS A 306 -16.81 -3.89 26.70
N ALA A 307 -16.23 -2.85 26.15
CA ALA A 307 -16.41 -1.47 26.62
C ALA A 307 -17.83 -0.94 26.42
N ASN A 308 -18.66 -1.54 25.56
CA ASN A 308 -20.06 -1.16 25.37
C ASN A 308 -20.93 -1.46 26.61
N PHE A 309 -20.50 -2.37 27.51
CA PHE A 309 -21.18 -2.68 28.77
C PHE A 309 -20.84 -1.70 29.90
N LEU A 310 -19.89 -0.78 29.68
CA LEU A 310 -19.42 0.18 30.67
C LEU A 310 -20.02 1.56 30.39
N PRO A 311 -20.22 2.39 31.45
CA PRO A 311 -20.66 3.77 31.26
C PRO A 311 -19.61 4.60 30.51
N THR A 312 -20.08 5.67 29.91
CA THR A 312 -19.21 6.73 29.34
C THR A 312 -19.42 8.01 30.12
N VAL A 313 -18.33 8.74 30.40
CA VAL A 313 -18.34 10.02 31.09
C VAL A 313 -17.66 11.05 30.22
N GLY A 314 -18.39 12.11 29.88
CA GLY A 314 -17.88 13.30 29.23
C GLY A 314 -17.92 14.52 30.15
N ALA A 315 -16.91 15.36 30.08
CA ALA A 315 -16.94 16.70 30.63
C ALA A 315 -17.21 17.69 29.51
N PHE A 316 -18.02 18.71 29.76
CA PHE A 316 -18.25 19.76 28.79
C PHE A 316 -18.14 21.12 29.45
N ALA A 317 -17.73 22.12 28.69
CA ALA A 317 -17.70 23.50 29.08
C ALA A 317 -18.12 24.37 27.89
N GLU A 318 -19.00 25.31 28.13
CA GLU A 318 -19.45 26.29 27.15
C GLU A 318 -19.26 27.69 27.72
N TYR A 319 -18.77 28.60 26.88
CA TYR A 319 -18.67 30.01 27.18
C TYR A 319 -19.13 30.79 25.96
N GLY A 320 -19.97 31.79 26.13
CA GLY A 320 -20.48 32.53 25.02
C GLY A 320 -21.22 33.80 25.41
N SER A 321 -21.68 34.52 24.43
CA SER A 321 -22.50 35.71 24.57
C SER A 321 -23.60 35.69 23.51
N ALA A 322 -24.73 36.32 23.80
CA ALA A 322 -25.85 36.44 22.87
C ALA A 322 -26.42 37.87 22.89
N ASP A 323 -26.84 38.37 21.73
CA ASP A 323 -27.42 39.70 21.57
C ASP A 323 -28.32 39.82 20.32
N ASN A 324 -29.09 40.93 20.26
CA ASN A 324 -29.85 41.33 19.09
C ASN A 324 -29.03 42.04 18.01
N GLU A 325 -27.80 42.50 18.33
CA GLU A 325 -26.82 43.10 17.43
C GLU A 325 -25.62 42.19 17.21
N PHE A 326 -25.07 42.20 15.98
CA PHE A 326 -23.95 41.32 15.60
C PHE A 326 -22.62 41.70 16.26
N TRP A 327 -22.39 43.04 16.45
CA TRP A 327 -21.19 43.58 17.09
C TRP A 327 -21.58 44.26 18.40
N ASN A 328 -21.48 43.55 19.51
CA ASN A 328 -21.91 44.10 20.76
C ASN A 328 -20.95 43.93 21.95
N GLU A 329 -21.40 44.35 23.09
CA GLU A 329 -20.71 44.31 24.38
C GLU A 329 -20.62 42.90 24.92
N PHE A 330 -19.74 42.10 24.35
CA PHE A 330 -19.55 40.67 24.67
C PHE A 330 -19.40 40.42 26.18
N ARG A 331 -18.77 41.33 26.92
CA ARG A 331 -18.45 41.16 28.33
C ARG A 331 -19.67 41.29 29.28
N ASP A 332 -20.64 42.07 28.92
CA ASP A 332 -21.79 42.32 29.80
C ASP A 332 -22.91 41.28 29.65
N LYS A 333 -22.87 40.52 28.54
CA LYS A 333 -23.86 39.50 28.16
C LYS A 333 -23.30 38.10 28.10
N ASP A 334 -22.10 37.87 28.65
CA ASP A 334 -21.45 36.60 28.67
C ASP A 334 -22.13 35.61 29.62
N SER A 335 -22.03 34.33 29.29
CA SER A 335 -22.51 33.20 30.08
C SER A 335 -21.58 32.01 29.96
N TYR A 336 -21.53 31.18 30.98
CA TYR A 336 -20.83 29.94 30.95
C TYR A 336 -21.68 28.80 31.50
N THR A 337 -21.44 27.61 30.99
CA THR A 337 -22.01 26.35 31.51
C THR A 337 -20.91 25.31 31.46
N PHE A 338 -20.71 24.59 32.56
CA PHE A 338 -19.84 23.44 32.58
C PHE A 338 -20.48 22.31 33.37
N GLY A 339 -20.11 21.08 33.05
CA GLY A 339 -20.68 19.91 33.70
C GLY A 339 -20.07 18.60 33.23
N PHE A 340 -20.63 17.55 33.79
CA PHE A 340 -20.31 16.19 33.42
C PHE A 340 -21.59 15.48 32.98
N GLN A 341 -21.45 14.64 31.95
CA GLN A 341 -22.55 13.79 31.50
C GLN A 341 -22.10 12.34 31.58
N LEU A 342 -22.88 11.51 32.27
CA LEU A 342 -22.69 10.07 32.30
C LEU A 342 -23.79 9.41 31.48
N ASN A 343 -23.39 8.58 30.53
CA ASN A 343 -24.28 7.77 29.70
C ASN A 343 -23.96 6.29 29.95
N TRP A 344 -24.93 5.49 30.32
CA TRP A 344 -24.79 4.07 30.49
C TRP A 344 -25.95 3.33 29.82
N ASN A 345 -25.63 2.57 28.80
CA ASN A 345 -26.58 1.70 28.15
C ASN A 345 -26.69 0.39 28.94
N ILE A 346 -27.74 0.28 29.77
CA ILE A 346 -27.94 -0.89 30.66
C ILE A 346 -28.51 -2.07 29.87
N PHE A 347 -29.38 -1.79 28.89
CA PHE A 347 -30.02 -2.82 28.06
C PHE A 347 -30.37 -2.26 26.68
N ASN A 348 -30.00 -2.97 25.65
CA ASN A 348 -30.27 -2.63 24.24
C ASN A 348 -30.81 -3.83 23.43
N GLY A 349 -31.66 -4.64 24.04
CA GLY A 349 -32.29 -5.78 23.37
C GLY A 349 -31.33 -6.95 23.09
N GLY A 350 -30.19 -7.04 23.78
CA GLY A 350 -29.20 -8.11 23.59
C GLY A 350 -28.17 -7.86 22.47
N ILE A 351 -28.19 -6.71 21.79
CA ILE A 351 -27.30 -6.37 20.69
C ILE A 351 -25.82 -6.42 21.13
N ASP A 352 -25.48 -5.83 22.28
CA ASP A 352 -24.11 -5.82 22.79
C ASP A 352 -23.61 -7.23 23.12
N ALA A 353 -24.48 -8.08 23.69
CA ALA A 353 -24.14 -9.47 23.96
C ALA A 353 -23.84 -10.26 22.67
N ALA A 354 -24.69 -10.11 21.65
CA ALA A 354 -24.49 -10.75 20.34
C ALA A 354 -23.21 -10.25 19.65
N ASN A 355 -22.92 -8.94 19.69
CA ASN A 355 -21.69 -8.37 19.14
C ASN A 355 -20.44 -8.89 19.87
N LEU A 356 -20.48 -9.01 21.19
CA LEU A 356 -19.39 -9.58 21.98
C LEU A 356 -19.12 -11.03 21.59
N GLU A 357 -20.16 -11.87 21.48
CA GLU A 357 -20.00 -13.26 21.04
C GLU A 357 -19.45 -13.35 19.61
N ARG A 358 -19.95 -12.52 18.68
CA ARG A 358 -19.39 -12.40 17.34
C ARG A 358 -17.90 -12.06 17.35
N ALA A 359 -17.48 -11.11 18.21
CA ALA A 359 -16.08 -10.72 18.34
C ALA A 359 -15.21 -11.85 18.91
N LYS A 360 -15.73 -12.65 19.86
CA LYS A 360 -15.05 -13.85 20.38
C LYS A 360 -14.84 -14.90 19.29
N VAL A 361 -15.88 -15.20 18.50
CA VAL A 361 -15.79 -16.16 17.39
C VAL A 361 -14.80 -15.66 16.34
N ASN A 362 -14.80 -14.35 16.01
CA ASN A 362 -13.82 -13.75 15.10
C ASN A 362 -12.39 -13.90 15.63
N TYR A 363 -12.14 -13.69 16.91
CA TYR A 363 -10.83 -13.90 17.53
C TYR A 363 -10.36 -15.35 17.36
N MET A 364 -11.22 -16.33 17.67
CA MET A 364 -10.91 -17.77 17.50
C MET A 364 -10.65 -18.13 16.02
N MET A 365 -11.41 -17.55 15.09
CA MET A 365 -11.20 -17.74 13.66
C MET A 365 -9.82 -17.23 13.23
N VAL A 366 -9.45 -16.02 13.63
CA VAL A 366 -8.14 -15.42 13.29
C VAL A 366 -6.99 -16.17 13.97
N GLN A 367 -7.19 -16.71 15.18
CA GLN A 367 -6.20 -17.58 15.84
C GLN A 367 -5.91 -18.83 14.98
N ASN A 368 -6.94 -19.52 14.49
CA ASN A 368 -6.76 -20.65 13.59
C ASN A 368 -6.11 -20.24 12.25
N GLN A 369 -6.39 -19.03 11.73
CA GLN A 369 -5.73 -18.50 10.54
C GLN A 369 -4.22 -18.28 10.76
N VAL A 370 -3.81 -17.85 11.97
CA VAL A 370 -2.38 -17.73 12.33
C VAL A 370 -1.70 -19.10 12.29
N ASP A 371 -2.31 -20.14 12.87
CA ASP A 371 -1.75 -21.49 12.89
C ASP A 371 -1.69 -22.08 11.47
N LEU A 372 -2.71 -21.84 10.65
CA LEU A 372 -2.71 -22.20 9.23
C LEU A 372 -1.59 -21.47 8.47
N ALA A 373 -1.38 -20.19 8.72
CA ALA A 373 -0.32 -19.42 8.08
C ALA A 373 1.07 -19.97 8.45
N LYS A 374 1.33 -20.28 9.72
CA LYS A 374 2.59 -20.91 10.18
C LYS A 374 2.84 -22.23 9.46
N SER A 375 1.84 -23.12 9.46
CA SER A 375 1.92 -24.43 8.81
C SER A 375 2.13 -24.28 7.29
N GLY A 376 1.43 -23.36 6.65
CA GLY A 376 1.54 -23.07 5.22
C GLY A 376 2.93 -22.55 4.84
N ILE A 377 3.50 -21.64 5.62
CA ILE A 377 4.86 -21.12 5.40
C ILE A 377 5.90 -22.23 5.59
N ALA A 378 5.80 -23.04 6.64
CA ALA A 378 6.69 -24.18 6.86
C ALA A 378 6.67 -25.16 5.68
N LEU A 379 5.48 -25.51 5.18
CA LEU A 379 5.31 -26.36 3.99
C LEU A 379 5.94 -25.70 2.74
N LYS A 380 5.72 -24.41 2.53
CA LYS A 380 6.26 -23.66 1.38
C LYS A 380 7.80 -23.65 1.40
N VAL A 381 8.42 -23.43 2.55
CA VAL A 381 9.87 -23.49 2.72
C VAL A 381 10.38 -24.90 2.38
N LYS A 382 9.75 -25.96 2.90
CA LYS A 382 10.14 -27.33 2.62
C LYS A 382 10.03 -27.68 1.13
N LYS A 383 8.93 -27.24 0.49
CA LYS A 383 8.74 -27.39 -0.97
C LYS A 383 9.86 -26.73 -1.75
N LEU A 384 10.19 -25.46 -1.43
CA LEU A 384 11.25 -24.72 -2.12
C LEU A 384 12.63 -25.36 -1.92
N GLN A 385 12.94 -25.86 -0.72
CA GLN A 385 14.17 -26.63 -0.47
C GLN A 385 14.27 -27.85 -1.39
N THR A 386 13.19 -28.63 -1.49
CA THR A 386 13.13 -29.81 -2.34
C THR A 386 13.30 -29.45 -3.83
N GLU A 387 12.60 -28.40 -4.31
CA GLU A 387 12.71 -27.91 -5.69
C GLU A 387 14.13 -27.39 -6.00
N ILE A 388 14.79 -26.71 -5.06
CA ILE A 388 16.18 -26.25 -5.23
C ILE A 388 17.13 -27.44 -5.36
N LEU A 389 16.98 -28.48 -4.54
CA LEU A 389 17.81 -29.70 -4.62
C LEU A 389 17.61 -30.41 -5.95
N SER A 390 16.36 -30.58 -6.39
CA SER A 390 16.03 -31.18 -7.69
C SER A 390 16.63 -30.39 -8.86
N ASN A 391 16.35 -29.08 -8.93
CA ASN A 391 16.90 -28.24 -10.01
C ASN A 391 18.44 -28.19 -9.98
N ASN A 392 19.07 -28.33 -8.80
CA ASN A 392 20.52 -28.39 -8.71
C ASN A 392 21.09 -29.70 -9.31
N ALA A 393 20.39 -30.82 -9.13
CA ALA A 393 20.70 -32.09 -9.77
C ALA A 393 20.53 -31.98 -11.32
N ASP A 394 19.44 -31.35 -11.77
CA ASP A 394 19.19 -31.10 -13.21
C ASP A 394 20.31 -30.26 -13.84
N VAL A 395 20.74 -29.18 -13.19
CA VAL A 395 21.87 -28.34 -13.67
C VAL A 395 23.15 -29.18 -13.81
N LYS A 396 23.45 -30.04 -12.82
CA LYS A 396 24.62 -30.94 -12.89
C LYS A 396 24.49 -31.93 -14.04
N SER A 397 23.30 -32.51 -14.24
CA SER A 397 23.00 -33.47 -15.31
C SER A 397 23.14 -32.81 -16.70
N PHE A 398 22.40 -31.72 -16.96
CA PHE A 398 22.44 -31.02 -18.24
C PHE A 398 23.82 -30.43 -18.57
N ASN A 399 24.62 -30.06 -17.59
CA ASN A 399 26.00 -29.65 -17.80
C ASN A 399 26.87 -30.78 -18.36
N LYS A 400 26.70 -32.01 -17.83
CA LYS A 400 27.39 -33.19 -18.35
C LYS A 400 26.89 -33.56 -19.76
N GLN A 401 25.57 -33.53 -19.97
CA GLN A 401 24.94 -33.84 -21.24
C GLN A 401 25.35 -32.86 -22.35
N LEU A 402 25.37 -31.55 -22.05
CA LEU A 402 25.85 -30.53 -22.98
C LEU A 402 27.33 -30.74 -23.38
N ARG A 403 28.19 -31.07 -22.41
CA ARG A 403 29.60 -31.36 -22.66
C ARG A 403 29.75 -32.59 -23.57
N PHE A 404 28.96 -33.63 -23.35
CA PHE A 404 28.93 -34.83 -24.18
C PHE A 404 28.42 -34.48 -25.60
N ALA A 405 27.25 -33.84 -25.71
CA ALA A 405 26.64 -33.49 -27.01
C ALA A 405 27.61 -32.63 -27.88
N LYS A 406 28.32 -31.70 -27.26
CA LYS A 406 29.32 -30.86 -27.95
C LYS A 406 30.47 -31.72 -28.48
N LYS A 407 31.03 -32.65 -27.73
CA LYS A 407 32.09 -33.55 -28.20
C LYS A 407 31.62 -34.49 -29.33
N VAL A 408 30.39 -35.01 -29.19
CA VAL A 408 29.79 -35.84 -30.24
C VAL A 408 29.61 -35.03 -31.53
N TYR A 409 29.10 -33.83 -31.48
CA TYR A 409 28.98 -32.96 -32.63
C TYR A 409 30.35 -32.68 -33.29
N GLU A 410 31.36 -32.35 -32.52
CA GLU A 410 32.73 -32.11 -33.04
C GLU A 410 33.29 -33.35 -33.74
N ASN A 411 33.07 -34.56 -33.18
CA ASN A 411 33.49 -35.84 -33.81
C ASN A 411 32.77 -36.07 -35.14
N TYR A 412 31.42 -35.97 -35.13
CA TYR A 412 30.63 -36.20 -36.35
C TYR A 412 30.98 -35.16 -37.44
N ARG A 413 31.23 -33.93 -37.10
CA ARG A 413 31.69 -32.89 -38.05
C ARG A 413 33.03 -33.26 -38.70
N THR A 414 33.97 -33.87 -37.96
CA THR A 414 35.25 -34.34 -38.49
C THR A 414 35.03 -35.51 -39.42
N ARG A 415 34.26 -36.52 -39.01
CA ARG A 415 33.95 -37.72 -39.85
C ARG A 415 33.20 -37.36 -41.15
N TYR A 416 32.36 -36.33 -41.12
CA TYR A 416 31.71 -35.82 -42.33
C TYR A 416 32.71 -35.27 -43.33
N LYS A 417 33.72 -34.53 -42.88
CA LYS A 417 34.81 -34.05 -43.76
C LYS A 417 35.59 -35.19 -44.41
N GLU A 418 35.64 -36.32 -43.74
CA GLU A 418 36.31 -37.53 -44.26
C GLU A 418 35.37 -38.42 -45.09
N GLY A 419 34.10 -37.97 -45.32
CA GLY A 419 33.11 -38.70 -46.12
C GLY A 419 32.52 -39.95 -45.44
N ILE A 420 32.70 -40.10 -44.08
CA ILE A 420 32.33 -41.30 -43.33
C ILE A 420 30.87 -41.29 -42.89
N VAL A 421 30.29 -40.11 -42.66
CA VAL A 421 28.89 -39.92 -42.14
C VAL A 421 28.15 -38.91 -43.02
N SER A 422 26.82 -38.96 -43.01
CA SER A 422 25.97 -38.01 -43.73
C SER A 422 25.93 -36.65 -43.04
N ILE A 423 25.54 -35.59 -43.81
CA ILE A 423 25.31 -34.28 -43.26
C ILE A 423 24.15 -34.26 -42.27
N SER A 424 23.09 -35.04 -42.54
CA SER A 424 21.94 -35.20 -41.66
C SER A 424 22.34 -35.74 -40.29
N ASP A 425 23.28 -36.67 -40.23
CA ASP A 425 23.83 -37.15 -38.96
C ASP A 425 24.51 -36.03 -38.15
N VAL A 426 25.31 -35.20 -38.82
CA VAL A 426 25.97 -34.05 -38.17
C VAL A 426 24.94 -33.07 -37.64
N LEU A 427 23.89 -32.75 -38.40
CA LEU A 427 22.85 -31.81 -38.02
C LEU A 427 21.96 -32.33 -36.86
N ILE A 428 21.68 -33.65 -36.80
CA ILE A 428 21.04 -34.28 -35.65
C ILE A 428 21.86 -34.08 -34.38
N LYS A 429 23.19 -34.24 -34.42
CA LYS A 429 24.07 -34.01 -33.27
C LYS A 429 24.17 -32.54 -32.90
N GLN A 430 24.12 -31.64 -33.87
CA GLN A 430 24.05 -30.19 -33.66
C GLN A 430 22.75 -29.77 -32.96
N SER A 431 21.61 -30.32 -33.38
CA SER A 431 20.31 -30.07 -32.75
C SER A 431 20.32 -30.51 -31.30
N LYS A 432 20.96 -31.65 -31.01
CA LYS A 432 21.08 -32.15 -29.61
C LYS A 432 21.94 -31.22 -28.74
N GLU A 433 23.01 -30.63 -29.28
CA GLU A 433 23.82 -29.61 -28.61
C GLU A 433 22.96 -28.36 -28.24
N LEU A 434 22.17 -27.86 -29.21
CA LEU A 434 21.26 -26.72 -29.02
C LEU A 434 20.20 -27.04 -27.95
N GLU A 435 19.57 -28.20 -28.03
CA GLU A 435 18.58 -28.66 -27.03
C GLU A 435 19.18 -28.69 -25.63
N MET A 436 20.34 -29.30 -25.45
CA MET A 436 21.00 -29.40 -24.14
C MET A 436 21.42 -28.01 -23.59
N LEU A 437 21.82 -27.11 -24.47
CA LEU A 437 22.12 -25.73 -24.08
C LEU A 437 20.89 -25.00 -23.56
N LEU A 438 19.75 -25.14 -24.21
CA LEU A 438 18.49 -24.52 -23.79
C LEU A 438 17.98 -25.14 -22.46
N GLN A 439 18.05 -26.48 -22.33
CA GLN A 439 17.66 -27.18 -21.08
C GLN A 439 18.54 -26.76 -19.90
N LEU A 440 19.85 -26.58 -20.09
CA LEU A 440 20.76 -26.09 -19.08
C LEU A 440 20.42 -24.67 -18.64
N LEU A 441 20.14 -23.76 -19.60
CA LEU A 441 19.71 -22.39 -19.31
C LEU A 441 18.43 -22.38 -18.48
N THR A 442 17.43 -23.16 -18.90
CA THR A 442 16.13 -23.28 -18.21
C THR A 442 16.30 -23.83 -16.79
N ALA A 443 17.11 -24.89 -16.59
CA ALA A 443 17.37 -25.45 -15.28
C ALA A 443 18.08 -24.48 -14.35
N LYS A 444 19.08 -23.72 -14.83
CA LYS A 444 19.75 -22.66 -14.07
C LYS A 444 18.78 -21.54 -13.67
N ASN A 445 17.92 -21.11 -14.59
CA ASN A 445 16.92 -20.08 -14.34
C ASN A 445 15.92 -20.53 -13.27
N LYS A 446 15.34 -21.73 -13.43
CA LYS A 446 14.41 -22.33 -12.43
C LYS A 446 15.05 -22.42 -11.04
N ARG A 447 16.28 -22.93 -10.96
CA ARG A 447 17.02 -23.05 -9.70
C ARG A 447 17.22 -21.68 -9.04
N ASN A 448 17.71 -20.69 -9.77
CA ASN A 448 17.95 -19.35 -9.23
C ASN A 448 16.65 -18.68 -8.77
N THR A 449 15.57 -18.82 -9.54
CA THR A 449 14.26 -18.31 -9.16
C THR A 449 13.79 -18.90 -7.83
N LYS A 450 13.95 -20.24 -7.63
CA LYS A 450 13.55 -20.89 -6.37
C LYS A 450 14.39 -20.44 -5.18
N ILE A 451 15.68 -20.17 -5.40
CA ILE A 451 16.54 -19.58 -4.36
C ILE A 451 16.09 -18.17 -3.99
N PHE A 452 15.72 -17.33 -4.95
CA PHE A 452 15.26 -15.98 -4.66
C PHE A 452 13.87 -15.97 -4.02
N GLU A 453 12.96 -16.89 -4.41
CA GLU A 453 11.68 -17.10 -3.72
C GLU A 453 11.91 -17.50 -2.26
N LEU A 454 12.86 -18.36 -1.99
CA LEU A 454 13.21 -18.78 -0.63
C LEU A 454 13.79 -17.60 0.17
N ASN A 455 14.71 -16.83 -0.41
CA ASN A 455 15.26 -15.63 0.24
C ASN A 455 14.17 -14.58 0.57
N ASN A 456 13.16 -14.45 -0.29
CA ASN A 456 12.02 -13.57 -0.05
C ASN A 456 11.21 -14.01 1.17
N ILE A 457 10.96 -15.32 1.32
CA ILE A 457 10.25 -15.89 2.49
C ILE A 457 11.06 -15.74 3.78
N LEU A 458 12.39 -15.89 3.69
CA LEU A 458 13.31 -15.77 4.85
C LEU A 458 13.61 -14.32 5.25
N ASN A 459 13.02 -13.33 4.60
CA ASN A 459 13.33 -11.92 4.80
C ASN A 459 14.81 -11.54 4.56
N ALA A 460 15.54 -12.37 3.83
CA ALA A 460 16.97 -12.15 3.56
C ALA A 460 17.23 -10.93 2.64
N GLY A 461 16.21 -10.17 2.29
CA GLY A 461 16.30 -8.91 1.55
C GLY A 461 16.45 -7.66 2.41
N GLY A 462 16.17 -7.76 3.72
CA GLY A 462 16.19 -6.60 4.63
C GLY A 462 17.57 -6.06 5.01
N ASN A 463 18.66 -6.76 4.68
CA ASN A 463 20.05 -6.31 4.87
C ASN A 463 20.59 -5.84 3.50
N ILE A 464 20.16 -4.66 3.04
CA ILE A 464 20.68 -4.00 1.84
C ILE A 464 21.89 -3.14 2.19
#